data_b6872baae32d695f7959623047d546b0
#
_entry.id   b6872baae32d695f7959623047d546b0
#
_cell.length_a   1.000
_cell.length_b   1.000
_cell.length_c   1.000
_cell.angle_alpha   90.00
_cell.angle_beta   90.00
_cell.angle_gamma   90.00
#
_symmetry.space_group_name_H-M   'P 1'
#
loop_
_entity.id
_entity.type
_entity.pdbx_description
1 polymer ?
#
loop_
_entity_poly.entity_id
_entity_poly.type
_entity_poly.pdbx_seq_one_letter_code
_entity_poly.pdbx_strand_id
1 'polypeptide(L)'
;MKCNRGLTLIELIVSVAVLSILVLVIAPRFQAPLGEAMLDSTAQQIAQDLRRTQQLAITNGESYRFEIHAANRVYNVRPQNPLESSMFTVRINRPITRVTSNFLYIGGGWRGITYTPTGIPGQTGEIIITDSRGRGRAIVVAVATGRAQVRTIR
;
A
#
# COMPACT_ATOMS: atom_id res chain seq x y z
N MET A 1 48.40 20.05 -32.73
CA MET A 1 48.33 20.84 -31.50
C MET A 1 46.90 20.79 -30.95
N LYS A 2 46.62 20.08 -29.85
CA LYS A 2 45.32 20.10 -29.20
C LYS A 2 45.27 21.29 -28.25
N CYS A 3 44.46 22.32 -28.58
CA CYS A 3 44.19 23.40 -27.65
C CYS A 3 43.33 22.85 -26.50
N ASN A 4 43.90 22.63 -25.34
CA ASN A 4 43.17 22.43 -24.10
C ASN A 4 42.59 23.79 -23.69
N ARG A 5 41.32 24.05 -24.03
CA ARG A 5 40.60 25.20 -23.46
C ARG A 5 40.16 24.82 -22.05
N GLY A 6 40.81 25.45 -21.07
CA GLY A 6 40.41 25.36 -19.66
C GLY A 6 39.08 26.11 -19.47
N LEU A 7 38.16 25.54 -18.65
CA LEU A 7 36.98 26.22 -18.19
C LEU A 7 37.32 27.44 -17.33
N THR A 8 36.68 28.57 -17.59
CA THR A 8 36.81 29.74 -16.73
C THR A 8 35.95 29.63 -15.48
N LEU A 9 36.34 30.26 -14.38
CA LEU A 9 35.59 30.27 -13.12
C LEU A 9 34.19 30.85 -13.33
N ILE A 10 34.04 31.86 -14.17
CA ILE A 10 32.73 32.47 -14.50
C ILE A 10 31.80 31.50 -15.25
N GLU A 11 32.34 30.71 -16.17
CA GLU A 11 31.60 29.71 -16.92
C GLU A 11 31.05 28.60 -16.02
N LEU A 12 31.84 28.20 -15.02
CA LEU A 12 31.39 27.23 -14.01
C LEU A 12 30.28 27.79 -13.15
N ILE A 13 30.38 29.03 -12.67
CA ILE A 13 29.34 29.68 -11.86
C ILE A 13 28.04 29.81 -12.65
N VAL A 14 28.10 30.26 -13.91
CA VAL A 14 26.94 30.41 -14.78
C VAL A 14 26.29 29.05 -15.04
N SER A 15 27.08 28.03 -15.32
CA SER A 15 26.58 26.67 -15.55
C SER A 15 25.83 26.12 -14.34
N VAL A 16 26.38 26.29 -13.11
CA VAL A 16 25.71 25.87 -11.88
C VAL A 16 24.44 26.66 -11.63
N ALA A 17 24.43 27.97 -11.89
CA ALA A 17 23.24 28.79 -11.76
C ALA A 17 22.12 28.34 -12.70
N VAL A 18 22.42 28.06 -13.96
CA VAL A 18 21.43 27.55 -14.95
C VAL A 18 20.90 26.17 -14.53
N LEU A 19 21.78 25.26 -14.11
CA LEU A 19 21.37 23.93 -13.60
C LEU A 19 20.46 24.05 -12.39
N SER A 20 20.73 24.96 -11.46
CA SER A 20 19.89 25.19 -10.28
C SER A 20 18.50 25.63 -10.64
N ILE A 21 18.35 26.52 -11.61
CA ILE A 21 17.04 26.97 -12.11
C ILE A 21 16.27 25.82 -12.76
N LEU A 22 16.94 25.00 -13.58
CA LEU A 22 16.32 23.83 -14.21
C LEU A 22 15.79 22.82 -13.18
N VAL A 23 16.55 22.53 -12.13
CA VAL A 23 16.14 21.64 -11.05
C VAL A 23 14.90 22.16 -10.33
N LEU A 24 14.83 23.46 -10.03
CA LEU A 24 13.69 24.08 -9.36
C LEU A 24 12.38 23.95 -10.17
N VAL A 25 12.46 24.01 -11.50
CA VAL A 25 11.28 23.89 -12.39
C VAL A 25 10.84 22.43 -12.53
N ILE A 26 11.77 21.50 -12.51
CA ILE A 26 11.50 20.07 -12.78
C ILE A 26 11.02 19.33 -11.52
N ALA A 27 11.59 19.63 -10.35
CA ALA A 27 11.33 18.92 -9.10
C ALA A 27 9.82 18.78 -8.75
N PRO A 28 8.96 19.83 -8.83
CA PRO A 28 7.54 19.70 -8.46
C PRO A 28 6.73 18.78 -9.40
N ARG A 29 7.18 18.56 -10.63
CA ARG A 29 6.47 17.71 -11.59
C ARG A 29 6.51 16.21 -11.25
N PHE A 30 7.50 15.77 -10.47
CA PHE A 30 7.64 14.38 -10.06
C PHE A 30 6.78 13.99 -8.85
N GLN A 31 6.25 14.93 -8.08
CA GLN A 31 5.48 14.62 -6.87
C GLN A 31 4.12 13.96 -7.16
N ALA A 32 3.49 14.26 -8.29
CA ALA A 32 2.20 13.70 -8.64
C ALA A 32 2.27 12.21 -9.06
N PRO A 33 3.15 11.83 -10.01
CA PRO A 33 3.30 10.42 -10.40
C PRO A 33 3.86 9.56 -9.28
N LEU A 34 4.77 10.09 -8.44
CA LEU A 34 5.30 9.34 -7.31
C LEU A 34 4.21 8.98 -6.29
N GLY A 35 3.31 9.92 -5.96
CA GLY A 35 2.19 9.67 -5.05
C GLY A 35 1.23 8.60 -5.59
N GLU A 36 0.98 8.55 -6.89
CA GLU A 36 0.16 7.53 -7.52
C GLU A 36 0.82 6.15 -7.51
N ALA A 37 2.10 6.08 -7.86
CA ALA A 37 2.88 4.86 -7.80
C ALA A 37 2.93 4.28 -6.37
N MET A 38 3.05 5.13 -5.34
CA MET A 38 3.01 4.71 -3.94
C MET A 38 1.62 4.22 -3.53
N LEU A 39 0.54 4.84 -4.03
CA LEU A 39 -0.83 4.38 -3.78
C LEU A 39 -1.06 3.00 -4.40
N ASP A 40 -0.62 2.79 -5.64
CA ASP A 40 -0.71 1.50 -6.33
C ASP A 40 0.12 0.42 -5.62
N SER A 41 1.35 0.74 -5.25
CA SER A 41 2.23 -0.17 -4.52
C SER A 41 1.61 -0.60 -3.19
N THR A 42 1.04 0.33 -2.43
CA THR A 42 0.38 0.01 -1.16
C THR A 42 -0.86 -0.86 -1.36
N ALA A 43 -1.68 -0.58 -2.38
CA ALA A 43 -2.84 -1.39 -2.70
C ALA A 43 -2.45 -2.83 -3.08
N GLN A 44 -1.40 -2.98 -3.89
CA GLN A 44 -0.86 -4.29 -4.28
C GLN A 44 -0.29 -5.04 -3.08
N GLN A 45 0.41 -4.37 -2.18
CA GLN A 45 0.92 -4.97 -0.95
C GLN A 45 -0.23 -5.53 -0.09
N ILE A 46 -1.27 -4.77 0.16
CA ILE A 46 -2.45 -5.23 0.90
C ILE A 46 -3.09 -6.44 0.21
N ALA A 47 -3.24 -6.41 -1.12
CA ALA A 47 -3.79 -7.52 -1.89
C ALA A 47 -2.90 -8.78 -1.80
N GLN A 48 -1.58 -8.63 -1.80
CA GLN A 48 -0.64 -9.74 -1.61
C GLN A 48 -0.71 -10.32 -0.19
N ASP A 49 -0.84 -9.48 0.83
CA ASP A 49 -0.94 -9.93 2.21
C ASP A 49 -2.29 -10.64 2.49
N LEU A 50 -3.37 -10.23 1.84
CA LEU A 50 -4.63 -10.98 1.84
C LEU A 50 -4.48 -12.38 1.21
N ARG A 51 -3.80 -12.48 0.06
CA ARG A 51 -3.49 -13.77 -0.58
C ARG A 51 -2.56 -14.62 0.29
N ARG A 52 -1.57 -13.99 0.92
CA ARG A 52 -0.68 -14.67 1.88
C ARG A 52 -1.46 -15.21 3.06
N THR A 53 -2.43 -14.46 3.59
CA THR A 53 -3.31 -14.93 4.66
C THR A 53 -4.10 -16.16 4.23
N GLN A 54 -4.63 -16.17 3.01
CA GLN A 54 -5.30 -17.33 2.43
C GLN A 54 -4.36 -18.54 2.33
N GLN A 55 -3.13 -18.34 1.82
CA GLN A 55 -2.15 -19.41 1.70
C GLN A 55 -1.74 -19.98 3.06
N LEU A 56 -1.55 -19.14 4.08
CA LEU A 56 -1.25 -19.56 5.43
C LEU A 56 -2.37 -20.45 5.98
N ALA A 57 -3.64 -20.08 5.75
CA ALA A 57 -4.78 -20.89 6.18
C ALA A 57 -4.76 -22.29 5.54
N ILE A 58 -4.48 -22.37 4.25
CA ILE A 58 -4.40 -23.64 3.51
C ILE A 58 -3.20 -24.48 3.97
N THR A 59 -2.03 -23.86 4.07
CA THR A 59 -0.77 -24.57 4.36
C THR A 59 -0.75 -25.11 5.78
N ASN A 60 -1.24 -24.33 6.75
CA ASN A 60 -1.22 -24.73 8.16
C ASN A 60 -2.46 -25.54 8.55
N GLY A 61 -3.47 -25.64 7.69
CA GLY A 61 -4.71 -26.34 8.00
C GLY A 61 -5.55 -25.67 9.10
N GLU A 62 -5.34 -24.37 9.33
CA GLU A 62 -5.98 -23.58 10.38
C GLU A 62 -6.60 -22.31 9.80
N SER A 63 -7.59 -21.75 10.49
CA SER A 63 -8.19 -20.50 10.07
C SER A 63 -7.29 -19.31 10.40
N TYR A 64 -7.05 -18.46 9.41
CA TYR A 64 -6.30 -17.21 9.55
C TYR A 64 -7.17 -16.00 9.29
N ARG A 65 -6.90 -14.93 10.01
CA ARG A 65 -7.64 -13.68 9.90
C ARG A 65 -6.72 -12.53 9.49
N PHE A 66 -7.17 -11.78 8.49
CA PHE A 66 -6.63 -10.48 8.16
C PHE A 66 -7.50 -9.42 8.86
N GLU A 67 -6.90 -8.58 9.67
CA GLU A 67 -7.56 -7.55 10.46
C GLU A 67 -7.01 -6.18 10.11
N ILE A 68 -7.89 -5.18 9.95
CA ILE A 68 -7.50 -3.81 9.65
C ILE A 68 -8.14 -2.82 10.61
N HIS A 69 -7.34 -1.91 11.16
CA HIS A 69 -7.78 -0.79 11.97
C HIS A 69 -7.67 0.50 11.16
N ALA A 70 -8.79 0.92 10.60
CA ALA A 70 -8.84 2.02 9.63
C ALA A 70 -8.33 3.35 10.21
N ALA A 71 -8.72 3.70 11.44
CA ALA A 71 -8.30 4.93 12.11
C ALA A 71 -6.78 5.00 12.36
N ASN A 72 -6.18 3.88 12.78
CA ASN A 72 -4.74 3.80 13.04
C ASN A 72 -3.92 3.51 11.78
N ARG A 73 -4.58 3.17 10.66
CA ARG A 73 -3.94 2.77 9.40
C ARG A 73 -2.95 1.63 9.60
N VAL A 74 -3.39 0.61 10.31
CA VAL A 74 -2.60 -0.59 10.61
C VAL A 74 -3.42 -1.80 10.24
N TYR A 75 -2.78 -2.82 9.69
CA TYR A 75 -3.38 -4.15 9.53
C TYR A 75 -2.44 -5.21 10.08
N ASN A 76 -3.01 -6.34 10.48
CA ASN A 76 -2.27 -7.50 10.93
C ASN A 76 -2.85 -8.79 10.33
N VAL A 77 -2.05 -9.82 10.37
CA VAL A 77 -2.43 -11.19 10.04
C VAL A 77 -2.15 -12.07 11.24
N ARG A 78 -3.15 -12.85 11.64
CA ARG A 78 -3.04 -13.73 12.81
C ARG A 78 -3.84 -15.01 12.61
N PRO A 79 -3.46 -16.10 13.29
CA PRO A 79 -4.32 -17.27 13.45
C PRO A 79 -5.65 -16.85 14.10
N GLN A 80 -6.71 -17.59 13.85
CA GLN A 80 -7.99 -17.34 14.50
C GLN A 80 -7.96 -17.69 15.99
N ASN A 81 -7.03 -18.56 16.40
CA ASN A 81 -6.80 -18.88 17.81
C ASN A 81 -6.38 -17.61 18.58
N PRO A 82 -7.16 -17.15 19.58
CA PRO A 82 -6.88 -15.91 20.30
C PRO A 82 -5.62 -15.97 21.18
N LEU A 83 -5.13 -17.17 21.48
CA LEU A 83 -3.91 -17.39 22.29
C LEU A 83 -2.63 -17.16 21.50
N GLU A 84 -2.73 -17.09 20.16
CA GLU A 84 -1.57 -16.89 19.31
C GLU A 84 -1.38 -15.41 18.95
N SER A 85 -0.12 -14.99 18.95
CA SER A 85 0.26 -13.63 18.57
C SER A 85 0.05 -13.38 17.07
N SER A 86 -0.10 -12.12 16.67
CA SER A 86 -0.10 -11.76 15.27
C SER A 86 1.21 -12.17 14.61
N MET A 87 1.13 -12.80 13.42
CA MET A 87 2.33 -13.19 12.67
C MET A 87 3.11 -11.95 12.20
N PHE A 88 2.41 -10.96 11.72
CA PHE A 88 3.01 -9.68 11.38
C PHE A 88 1.97 -8.55 11.41
N THR A 89 2.46 -7.35 11.65
CA THR A 89 1.68 -6.10 11.67
C THR A 89 2.32 -5.11 10.72
N VAL A 90 1.52 -4.49 9.87
CA VAL A 90 1.97 -3.52 8.88
C VAL A 90 1.26 -2.20 9.08
N ARG A 91 2.03 -1.11 9.07
CA ARG A 91 1.51 0.25 9.10
C ARG A 91 1.42 0.81 7.68
N ILE A 92 0.26 1.34 7.33
CA ILE A 92 0.02 2.03 6.07
C ILE A 92 0.49 3.48 6.22
N ASN A 93 1.60 3.80 5.53
CA ASN A 93 2.25 5.10 5.64
C ASN A 93 1.73 6.10 4.59
N ARG A 94 2.26 7.33 4.61
CA ARG A 94 2.01 8.34 3.57
C ARG A 94 2.45 7.79 2.19
N PRO A 95 1.76 8.16 1.11
CA PRO A 95 0.78 9.27 0.98
C PRO A 95 -0.66 8.92 1.38
N ILE A 96 -0.95 7.71 1.89
CA ILE A 96 -2.30 7.28 2.25
C ILE A 96 -2.79 8.07 3.47
N THR A 97 -3.88 8.81 3.29
CA THR A 97 -4.48 9.64 4.34
C THR A 97 -5.72 9.02 4.95
N ARG A 98 -6.49 8.28 4.15
CA ARG A 98 -7.72 7.63 4.59
C ARG A 98 -7.69 6.15 4.22
N VAL A 99 -8.17 5.34 5.15
CA VAL A 99 -8.44 3.92 4.97
C VAL A 99 -9.86 3.66 5.42
N THR A 100 -10.64 2.94 4.62
CA THR A 100 -11.97 2.44 5.00
C THR A 100 -12.08 0.97 4.65
N SER A 101 -12.90 0.23 5.38
CA SER A 101 -13.16 -1.17 5.11
C SER A 101 -14.60 -1.50 5.48
N ASN A 102 -15.26 -2.34 4.67
CA ASN A 102 -16.57 -2.89 4.96
C ASN A 102 -16.52 -4.34 5.48
N PHE A 103 -15.32 -4.87 5.81
CA PHE A 103 -15.20 -6.16 6.47
C PHE A 103 -15.97 -6.21 7.80
N LEU A 104 -16.22 -7.42 8.29
CA LEU A 104 -16.92 -7.64 9.55
C LEU A 104 -16.21 -6.90 10.70
N TYR A 105 -17.00 -6.23 11.53
CA TYR A 105 -16.50 -5.62 12.76
C TYR A 105 -16.22 -6.71 13.79
N ILE A 106 -15.00 -6.71 14.35
CA ILE A 106 -14.52 -7.72 15.31
C ILE A 106 -14.18 -7.14 16.69
N GLY A 107 -14.44 -5.85 16.90
CA GLY A 107 -14.20 -5.17 18.17
C GLY A 107 -13.04 -4.18 18.14
N GLY A 108 -13.02 -3.19 19.06
CA GLY A 108 -11.91 -2.26 19.24
C GLY A 108 -11.54 -1.42 18.01
N GLY A 109 -12.48 -1.18 17.07
CA GLY A 109 -12.19 -0.46 15.81
C GLY A 109 -11.59 -1.33 14.72
N TRP A 110 -11.38 -2.61 14.97
CA TRP A 110 -10.87 -3.58 14.00
C TRP A 110 -12.00 -4.15 13.12
N ARG A 111 -11.69 -4.32 11.87
CA ARG A 111 -12.51 -5.03 10.89
C ARG A 111 -11.67 -6.12 10.24
N GLY A 112 -12.26 -7.29 9.95
CA GLY A 112 -11.46 -8.39 9.46
C GLY A 112 -12.21 -9.34 8.57
N ILE A 113 -11.44 -10.15 7.85
CA ILE A 113 -11.87 -11.27 7.04
C ILE A 113 -11.11 -12.52 7.48
N THR A 114 -11.83 -13.63 7.65
CA THR A 114 -11.24 -14.91 8.05
C THR A 114 -11.23 -15.84 6.86
N TYR A 115 -10.09 -16.49 6.62
CA TYR A 115 -9.95 -17.58 5.65
C TYR A 115 -9.96 -18.91 6.39
N THR A 116 -10.78 -19.84 5.89
CA THR A 116 -10.85 -21.22 6.39
C THR A 116 -9.62 -22.02 5.96
N PRO A 117 -9.36 -23.21 6.55
CA PRO A 117 -8.29 -24.13 6.10
C PRO A 117 -8.39 -24.52 4.61
N THR A 118 -9.57 -24.44 4.02
CA THR A 118 -9.80 -24.66 2.59
C THR A 118 -9.54 -23.44 1.71
N GLY A 119 -9.13 -22.32 2.31
CA GLY A 119 -8.86 -21.06 1.60
C GLY A 119 -10.12 -20.27 1.25
N ILE A 120 -11.30 -20.68 1.72
CA ILE A 120 -12.55 -19.97 1.46
C ILE A 120 -12.65 -18.79 2.44
N PRO A 121 -12.91 -17.55 1.96
CA PRO A 121 -13.14 -16.42 2.84
C PRO A 121 -14.54 -16.52 3.45
N GLY A 122 -14.66 -16.18 4.73
CA GLY A 122 -15.95 -16.18 5.43
C GLY A 122 -16.94 -15.11 4.95
N GLN A 123 -16.48 -14.14 4.17
CA GLN A 123 -17.32 -13.07 3.62
C GLN A 123 -16.63 -12.37 2.44
N THR A 124 -17.41 -11.60 1.68
CA THR A 124 -16.86 -10.60 0.74
C THR A 124 -16.57 -9.30 1.47
N GLY A 125 -15.80 -8.47 0.83
CA GLY A 125 -15.59 -7.11 1.29
C GLY A 125 -14.52 -6.39 0.50
N GLU A 126 -14.34 -5.13 0.88
CA GLU A 126 -13.34 -4.29 0.25
C GLU A 126 -12.63 -3.42 1.28
N ILE A 127 -11.41 -3.05 0.93
CA ILE A 127 -10.62 -2.04 1.60
C ILE A 127 -10.41 -0.91 0.59
N ILE A 128 -10.75 0.31 0.98
CA ILE A 128 -10.50 1.50 0.17
C ILE A 128 -9.40 2.29 0.84
N ILE A 129 -8.36 2.59 0.08
CA ILE A 129 -7.29 3.50 0.49
C ILE A 129 -7.33 4.75 -0.39
N THR A 130 -7.13 5.91 0.22
CA THR A 130 -7.21 7.21 -0.47
C THR A 130 -6.04 8.08 -0.06
N ASP A 131 -5.46 8.79 -1.01
CA ASP A 131 -4.40 9.77 -0.78
C ASP A 131 -4.95 11.17 -0.42
N SER A 132 -4.04 12.12 -0.15
CA SER A 132 -4.39 13.51 0.16
C SER A 132 -5.02 14.28 -1.00
N ARG A 133 -4.94 13.77 -2.23
CA ARG A 133 -5.51 14.35 -3.45
C ARG A 133 -6.88 13.75 -3.80
N GLY A 134 -7.42 12.84 -2.96
CA GLY A 134 -8.70 12.18 -3.20
C GLY A 134 -8.64 11.00 -4.17
N ARG A 135 -7.46 10.62 -4.69
CA ARG A 135 -7.30 9.44 -5.53
C ARG A 135 -7.40 8.19 -4.68
N GLY A 136 -8.14 7.19 -5.15
CA GLY A 136 -8.39 5.99 -4.38
C GLY A 136 -8.05 4.70 -5.12
N ARG A 137 -7.81 3.63 -4.34
CA ARG A 137 -7.77 2.24 -4.80
C ARG A 137 -8.64 1.40 -3.89
N ALA A 138 -9.45 0.52 -4.49
CA ALA A 138 -10.22 -0.49 -3.78
C ALA A 138 -9.54 -1.85 -3.93
N ILE A 139 -9.37 -2.53 -2.82
CA ILE A 139 -8.91 -3.92 -2.77
C ILE A 139 -10.15 -4.75 -2.43
N VAL A 140 -10.66 -5.50 -3.41
CA VAL A 140 -11.89 -6.28 -3.31
C VAL A 140 -11.56 -7.76 -3.15
N VAL A 141 -12.18 -8.41 -2.17
CA VAL A 141 -12.07 -9.86 -1.97
C VAL A 141 -13.33 -10.54 -2.49
N ALA A 142 -13.16 -11.44 -3.47
CA ALA A 142 -14.24 -12.22 -4.05
C ALA A 142 -14.53 -13.48 -3.19
N VAL A 143 -15.79 -13.73 -2.83
CA VAL A 143 -16.20 -14.89 -2.00
C VAL A 143 -15.85 -16.21 -2.67
N ALA A 144 -16.15 -16.36 -3.96
CA ALA A 144 -16.02 -17.64 -4.64
C ALA A 144 -14.58 -18.18 -4.71
N THR A 145 -13.60 -17.28 -4.72
CA THR A 145 -12.18 -17.66 -4.93
C THR A 145 -11.26 -17.17 -3.82
N GLY A 146 -11.73 -16.32 -2.92
CA GLY A 146 -10.89 -15.64 -1.93
C GLY A 146 -9.85 -14.68 -2.53
N ARG A 147 -9.86 -14.48 -3.85
CA ARG A 147 -8.88 -13.66 -4.54
C ARG A 147 -9.08 -12.17 -4.25
N ALA A 148 -8.02 -11.52 -3.83
CA ALA A 148 -7.97 -10.08 -3.72
C ALA A 148 -7.62 -9.46 -5.08
N GLN A 149 -8.40 -8.46 -5.51
CA GLN A 149 -8.19 -7.69 -6.73
C GLN A 149 -8.10 -6.20 -6.41
N VAL A 150 -7.20 -5.48 -7.08
CA VAL A 150 -7.09 -4.03 -6.95
C VAL A 150 -7.85 -3.36 -8.09
N ARG A 151 -8.68 -2.37 -7.73
CA ARG A 151 -9.42 -1.52 -8.68
C ARG A 151 -9.13 -0.06 -8.43
N THR A 152 -9.04 0.71 -9.49
CA THR A 152 -9.00 2.18 -9.41
C THR A 152 -10.39 2.72 -9.10
N ILE A 153 -10.48 3.65 -8.14
CA ILE A 153 -11.70 4.40 -7.84
C ILE A 153 -11.45 5.85 -8.27
N ARG A 154 -12.41 6.40 -8.97
CA ARG A 154 -12.44 7.83 -9.32
C ARG A 154 -13.30 8.58 -8.33
#